data_e00cfb73b52a047103b408a836dcab5e
#
_entry.id   e00cfb73b52a047103b408a836dcab5e
#
_cell.length_a   1.000
_cell.length_b   1.000
_cell.length_c   1.000
_cell.angle_alpha   90.00
_cell.angle_beta   90.00
_cell.angle_gamma   90.00
#
_symmetry.space_group_name_H-M   'P 1'
#
loop_
_entity.id
_entity.type
_entity.pdbx_description
1 polymer ?
#
loop_
_entity_poly.entity_id
_entity_poly.type
_entity_poly.pdbx_seq_one_letter_code
_entity_poly.pdbx_strand_id
1 'polypeptide(L)'
;MDSYEVGFKTSYLDGAGNFDLTAFVYDYTDAQVISYVDVDFEDDGIIDAFSGRVLNVGQTDGMGVEASTTIAMNEYTTLYLSLGYLNTEATGLEDICSLDGPDGEGTGCEGSRVFWAPKMTGAGKLDVAVPTGNGSINTSFEVSYESERGGSWEGYSEGMIGSYAIANLRVGYESDNNWYVQAYAENLFNEFTWDGYNANGGILPSHFFGPMRPRTIGIRTGISWD
;
A
#
# COMPACT_ATOMS: atom_id res chain seq x y z
N MET A 1 9.73 -14.59 14.43
CA MET A 1 8.41 -14.41 13.80
C MET A 1 7.79 -15.77 13.55
N ASP A 2 6.60 -15.99 14.03
CA ASP A 2 5.80 -17.19 13.80
C ASP A 2 4.60 -16.80 12.94
N SER A 3 4.30 -17.58 11.91
CA SER A 3 3.20 -17.31 10.99
C SER A 3 2.43 -18.58 10.69
N TYR A 4 1.11 -18.46 10.67
CA TYR A 4 0.20 -19.54 10.32
C TYR A 4 -0.77 -19.03 9.24
N GLU A 5 -0.95 -19.87 8.22
CA GLU A 5 -1.77 -19.54 7.08
C GLU A 5 -2.65 -20.72 6.70
N VAL A 6 -3.89 -20.43 6.30
CA VAL A 6 -4.80 -21.38 5.67
C VAL A 6 -5.37 -20.77 4.42
N GLY A 7 -5.33 -21.51 3.32
CA GLY A 7 -5.78 -21.05 2.02
C GLY A 7 -6.75 -22.02 1.35
N PHE A 8 -7.61 -21.46 0.52
CA PHE A 8 -8.52 -22.20 -0.34
C PHE A 8 -8.43 -21.67 -1.77
N LYS A 9 -8.24 -22.58 -2.73
CA LYS A 9 -8.16 -22.24 -4.15
C LYS A 9 -9.13 -23.12 -4.93
N THR A 10 -9.87 -22.52 -5.82
CA THR A 10 -10.84 -23.24 -6.63
C THR A 10 -10.99 -22.62 -8.01
N SER A 11 -11.37 -23.46 -8.99
CA SER A 11 -11.87 -23.00 -10.28
C SER A 11 -13.38 -23.17 -10.33
N TYR A 12 -14.08 -22.28 -10.99
CA TYR A 12 -15.53 -22.28 -11.13
C TYR A 12 -15.92 -21.84 -12.55
N LEU A 13 -17.20 -21.90 -12.91
CA LEU A 13 -17.71 -21.59 -14.25
C LEU A 13 -16.99 -22.43 -15.34
N ASP A 14 -16.88 -23.74 -15.15
CA ASP A 14 -16.20 -24.66 -16.06
C ASP A 14 -14.75 -24.25 -16.39
N GLY A 15 -14.07 -23.64 -15.42
CA GLY A 15 -12.68 -23.18 -15.56
C GLY A 15 -12.53 -21.74 -16.06
N ALA A 16 -13.63 -21.04 -16.35
CA ALA A 16 -13.57 -19.63 -16.74
C ALA A 16 -13.29 -18.69 -15.56
N GLY A 17 -13.44 -19.15 -14.31
CA GLY A 17 -13.15 -18.41 -13.11
C GLY A 17 -12.19 -19.15 -12.19
N ASN A 18 -11.31 -18.40 -11.52
CA ASN A 18 -10.47 -18.87 -10.44
C ASN A 18 -10.69 -17.98 -9.21
N PHE A 19 -10.74 -18.61 -8.05
CA PHE A 19 -10.89 -17.91 -6.78
C PHE A 19 -9.85 -18.42 -5.78
N ASP A 20 -9.18 -17.48 -5.15
CA ASP A 20 -8.20 -17.71 -4.08
C ASP A 20 -8.68 -16.97 -2.83
N LEU A 21 -8.61 -17.64 -1.69
CA LEU A 21 -8.88 -17.08 -0.37
C LEU A 21 -7.80 -17.56 0.59
N THR A 22 -7.20 -16.63 1.31
CA THR A 22 -6.19 -16.92 2.32
C THR A 22 -6.52 -16.17 3.60
N ALA A 23 -6.45 -16.85 4.74
CA ALA A 23 -6.48 -16.24 6.06
C ALA A 23 -5.16 -16.54 6.77
N PHE A 24 -4.62 -15.56 7.48
CA PHE A 24 -3.33 -15.67 8.14
C PHE A 24 -3.32 -14.94 9.48
N VAL A 25 -2.43 -15.42 10.35
CA VAL A 25 -2.04 -14.74 11.57
C VAL A 25 -0.52 -14.82 11.70
N TYR A 26 0.09 -13.77 12.25
CA TYR A 26 1.51 -13.77 12.56
C TYR A 26 1.78 -13.05 13.88
N ASP A 27 2.86 -13.48 14.51
CA ASP A 27 3.47 -12.88 15.69
C ASP A 27 4.94 -12.58 15.36
N TYR A 28 5.31 -11.32 15.48
CA TYR A 28 6.67 -10.86 15.26
C TYR A 28 7.23 -10.25 16.54
N THR A 29 8.01 -11.04 17.27
CA THR A 29 8.70 -10.63 18.49
C THR A 29 10.05 -9.99 18.19
N ASP A 30 10.55 -9.16 19.10
CA ASP A 30 11.83 -8.45 18.98
C ASP A 30 11.91 -7.60 17.70
N ALA A 31 10.82 -6.91 17.38
CA ALA A 31 10.78 -6.00 16.26
C ALA A 31 11.84 -4.90 16.39
N GLN A 32 12.58 -4.64 15.32
CA GLN A 32 13.57 -3.59 15.30
C GLN A 32 12.91 -2.24 15.01
N VAL A 33 13.03 -1.33 15.95
CA VAL A 33 12.49 0.03 15.84
C VAL A 33 13.63 1.02 15.98
N ILE A 34 13.62 2.08 15.16
CA ILE A 34 14.51 3.22 15.35
C ILE A 34 13.85 4.13 16.39
N SER A 35 14.49 4.29 17.52
CA SER A 35 14.10 5.24 18.56
C SER A 35 15.14 6.35 18.64
N TYR A 36 14.68 7.56 18.89
CA TYR A 36 15.53 8.69 19.21
C TYR A 36 15.55 8.85 20.72
N VAL A 37 16.73 8.80 21.30
CA VAL A 37 16.94 9.01 22.75
C VAL A 37 17.62 10.33 22.99
N ASP A 38 17.20 10.99 24.03
CA ASP A 38 17.82 12.19 24.51
C ASP A 38 19.23 11.88 25.01
N VAL A 39 20.19 12.71 24.65
CA VAL A 39 21.56 12.58 25.08
C VAL A 39 21.99 13.87 25.78
N ASP A 40 22.33 13.74 27.05
CA ASP A 40 22.95 14.76 27.88
C ASP A 40 24.44 14.37 27.98
N PHE A 41 25.33 15.14 27.34
CA PHE A 41 26.76 14.85 27.33
C PHE A 41 27.46 15.30 28.60
N GLU A 42 26.89 16.27 29.30
CA GLU A 42 27.50 16.92 30.46
C GLU A 42 26.88 16.45 31.79
N ASP A 43 25.81 15.58 31.72
CA ASP A 43 25.05 15.10 32.87
C ASP A 43 24.52 16.23 33.78
N ASP A 44 24.13 17.33 33.15
CA ASP A 44 23.62 18.51 33.81
C ASP A 44 22.09 18.65 33.80
N GLY A 45 21.41 17.63 33.19
CA GLY A 45 19.97 17.57 33.04
C GLY A 45 19.46 18.37 31.84
N ILE A 46 20.36 18.87 30.98
CA ILE A 46 20.03 19.57 29.75
C ILE A 46 20.28 18.60 28.58
N ILE A 47 19.29 18.46 27.70
CA ILE A 47 19.43 17.62 26.52
C ILE A 47 20.26 18.35 25.46
N ASP A 48 21.45 17.82 25.17
CA ASP A 48 22.38 18.39 24.19
C ASP A 48 22.13 17.89 22.78
N ALA A 49 21.62 16.66 22.63
CA ALA A 49 21.44 16.06 21.34
C ALA A 49 20.39 14.92 21.37
N PHE A 50 19.94 14.54 20.19
CA PHE A 50 19.15 13.33 19.97
C PHE A 50 20.02 12.30 19.26
N SER A 51 20.04 11.07 19.74
CA SER A 51 20.75 9.96 19.08
C SER A 51 19.77 8.89 18.63
N GLY A 52 19.78 8.59 17.33
CA GLY A 52 19.03 7.47 16.78
C GLY A 52 19.67 6.15 17.19
N ARG A 53 18.89 5.26 17.78
CA ARG A 53 19.29 3.89 18.14
C ARG A 53 18.30 2.90 17.54
N VAL A 54 18.83 1.78 17.07
CA VAL A 54 18.01 0.62 16.72
C VAL A 54 17.86 -0.23 17.97
N LEU A 55 16.63 -0.40 18.40
CA LEU A 55 16.26 -1.19 19.56
C LEU A 55 15.46 -2.40 19.10
N ASN A 56 15.71 -3.56 19.71
CA ASN A 56 14.85 -4.73 19.57
C ASN A 56 13.77 -4.65 20.65
N VAL A 57 12.69 -4.01 20.33
CA VAL A 57 11.62 -3.73 21.29
C VAL A 57 10.28 -3.95 20.65
N GLY A 58 9.36 -4.44 21.44
CA GLY A 58 8.00 -4.63 21.02
C GLY A 58 7.73 -5.94 20.30
N GLN A 59 6.48 -6.15 20.16
CA GLN A 59 5.84 -7.25 19.46
C GLN A 59 4.88 -6.67 18.44
N THR A 60 4.76 -7.33 17.32
CA THR A 60 3.74 -6.98 16.32
C THR A 60 2.91 -8.20 16.03
N ASP A 61 1.64 -8.14 16.37
CA ASP A 61 0.65 -9.13 16.02
C ASP A 61 -0.09 -8.68 14.76
N GLY A 62 -0.37 -9.61 13.88
CA GLY A 62 -1.14 -9.34 12.68
C GLY A 62 -2.06 -10.50 12.34
N MET A 63 -3.26 -10.14 11.87
CA MET A 63 -4.19 -11.08 11.28
C MET A 63 -4.84 -10.49 10.05
N GLY A 64 -5.10 -11.33 9.07
CA GLY A 64 -5.68 -10.85 7.83
C GLY A 64 -6.37 -11.90 7.00
N VAL A 65 -7.09 -11.41 6.01
CA VAL A 65 -7.74 -12.21 4.98
C VAL A 65 -7.48 -11.56 3.63
N GLU A 66 -7.08 -12.36 2.67
CA GLU A 66 -6.91 -11.95 1.28
C GLU A 66 -7.80 -12.81 0.39
N ALA A 67 -8.47 -12.15 -0.55
CA ALA A 67 -9.29 -12.82 -1.54
C ALA A 67 -8.99 -12.26 -2.93
N SER A 68 -8.90 -13.12 -3.93
CA SER A 68 -8.79 -12.69 -5.31
C SER A 68 -9.59 -13.60 -6.24
N THR A 69 -10.02 -13.03 -7.36
CA THR A 69 -10.67 -13.79 -8.41
C THR A 69 -10.31 -13.24 -9.77
N THR A 70 -10.17 -14.14 -10.73
CA THR A 70 -10.06 -13.82 -12.15
C THR A 70 -11.17 -14.53 -12.88
N ILE A 71 -11.90 -13.83 -13.74
CA ILE A 71 -13.04 -14.34 -14.47
C ILE A 71 -12.89 -14.01 -15.95
N ALA A 72 -12.78 -15.00 -16.81
CA ALA A 72 -13.00 -14.83 -18.24
C ALA A 72 -14.52 -14.71 -18.49
N MET A 73 -15.02 -13.47 -18.56
CA MET A 73 -16.45 -13.20 -18.76
C MET A 73 -16.94 -13.64 -20.13
N ASN A 74 -16.08 -13.58 -21.12
CA ASN A 74 -16.25 -14.10 -22.47
C ASN A 74 -14.86 -14.19 -23.13
N GLU A 75 -14.83 -14.53 -24.44
CA GLU A 75 -13.58 -14.68 -25.22
C GLU A 75 -12.75 -13.39 -25.34
N TYR A 76 -13.33 -12.22 -25.06
CA TYR A 76 -12.69 -10.91 -25.21
C TYR A 76 -12.48 -10.19 -23.89
N THR A 77 -13.11 -10.63 -22.80
CA THR A 77 -13.21 -9.83 -21.57
C THR A 77 -12.79 -10.64 -20.36
N THR A 78 -11.81 -10.13 -19.63
CA THR A 78 -11.35 -10.69 -18.37
C THR A 78 -11.51 -9.66 -17.26
N LEU A 79 -12.09 -10.09 -16.13
CA LEU A 79 -12.21 -9.33 -14.92
C LEU A 79 -11.28 -9.93 -13.86
N TYR A 80 -10.50 -9.08 -13.22
CA TYR A 80 -9.73 -9.39 -12.02
C TYR A 80 -10.22 -8.54 -10.86
N LEU A 81 -10.39 -9.15 -9.68
CA LEU A 81 -10.71 -8.46 -8.42
C LEU A 81 -9.82 -9.01 -7.32
N SER A 82 -9.36 -8.14 -6.42
CA SER A 82 -8.69 -8.53 -5.19
C SER A 82 -9.10 -7.63 -4.03
N LEU A 83 -9.16 -8.22 -2.84
CA LEU A 83 -9.45 -7.54 -1.59
C LEU A 83 -8.50 -8.08 -0.53
N GLY A 84 -7.96 -7.20 0.30
CA GLY A 84 -7.17 -7.53 1.47
C GLY A 84 -7.74 -6.84 2.70
N TYR A 85 -7.80 -7.57 3.80
CA TYR A 85 -8.04 -7.03 5.13
C TYR A 85 -6.89 -7.43 6.03
N LEU A 86 -6.30 -6.44 6.72
CA LEU A 86 -5.19 -6.62 7.64
C LEU A 86 -5.47 -5.83 8.91
N ASN A 87 -5.43 -6.50 10.04
CA ASN A 87 -5.40 -5.86 11.36
C ASN A 87 -4.05 -6.16 12.01
N THR A 88 -3.35 -5.12 12.42
CA THR A 88 -2.07 -5.23 13.12
C THR A 88 -2.14 -4.48 14.42
N GLU A 89 -1.37 -4.95 15.40
CA GLU A 89 -1.23 -4.33 16.71
C GLU A 89 0.24 -4.38 17.12
N ALA A 90 0.79 -3.25 17.53
CA ALA A 90 2.14 -3.14 18.06
C ALA A 90 2.09 -2.93 19.57
N THR A 91 2.77 -3.79 20.32
CA THR A 91 2.78 -3.81 21.80
C THR A 91 4.20 -3.88 22.33
N GLY A 92 4.39 -3.68 23.62
CA GLY A 92 5.72 -3.70 24.26
C GLY A 92 6.57 -2.50 23.89
N LEU A 93 5.94 -1.38 23.56
CA LEU A 93 6.57 -0.14 23.12
C LEU A 93 6.56 0.93 24.24
N GLU A 94 6.24 0.58 25.47
CA GLU A 94 6.04 1.51 26.60
C GLU A 94 7.25 2.44 26.81
N ASP A 95 8.46 1.92 26.67
CA ASP A 95 9.69 2.71 26.83
C ASP A 95 9.97 3.67 25.65
N ILE A 96 9.34 3.42 24.51
CA ILE A 96 9.52 4.24 23.30
C ILE A 96 8.38 5.26 23.17
N CYS A 97 7.18 4.85 23.57
CA CYS A 97 5.99 5.68 23.53
C CYS A 97 5.97 6.79 24.59
N SER A 98 6.80 6.69 25.62
CA SER A 98 6.96 7.75 26.62
C SER A 98 7.68 8.99 26.07
N LEU A 99 8.30 8.86 24.90
CA LEU A 99 8.95 9.98 24.22
C LEU A 99 7.94 10.75 23.39
N ASP A 100 7.30 11.69 24.03
CA ASP A 100 6.62 12.88 23.52
C ASP A 100 5.72 12.73 22.27
N GLY A 101 4.46 12.48 22.52
CA GLY A 101 3.44 13.02 21.64
C GLY A 101 3.45 14.55 21.65
N PRO A 102 2.89 15.22 20.63
CA PRO A 102 2.80 16.68 20.58
C PRO A 102 2.12 17.27 21.83
N ASP A 103 1.46 16.45 22.64
CA ASP A 103 0.76 16.83 23.86
C ASP A 103 1.53 16.44 25.14
N GLY A 104 2.73 15.83 25.04
CA GLY A 104 3.52 15.40 26.21
C GLY A 104 2.90 14.23 26.99
N GLU A 105 1.86 13.60 26.48
CA GLU A 105 1.22 12.45 27.06
C GLU A 105 1.54 11.21 26.21
N GLY A 106 2.58 10.47 26.56
CA GLY A 106 3.13 9.33 25.84
C GLY A 106 2.22 8.11 25.67
N THR A 107 0.97 8.32 25.34
CA THR A 107 -0.07 7.25 25.35
C THR A 107 -0.48 6.73 23.97
N GLY A 108 0.16 7.16 22.89
CA GLY A 108 -0.40 6.95 21.55
C GLY A 108 0.12 5.78 20.75
N CYS A 109 1.15 5.03 21.20
CA CYS A 109 1.72 3.99 20.34
C CYS A 109 1.47 2.56 20.79
N GLU A 110 1.27 2.30 22.07
CA GLU A 110 0.92 0.98 22.55
C GLU A 110 -0.47 0.56 22.03
N GLY A 111 -0.56 -0.62 21.43
CA GLY A 111 -1.78 -1.09 20.78
C GLY A 111 -2.10 -0.46 19.42
N SER A 112 -1.21 0.39 18.90
CA SER A 112 -1.40 1.04 17.59
C SER A 112 -1.12 0.10 16.43
N ARG A 113 -1.68 0.44 15.27
CA ARG A 113 -1.33 -0.22 14.02
C ARG A 113 0.12 0.01 13.64
N VAL A 114 0.69 -0.98 12.94
CA VAL A 114 1.99 -0.83 12.28
C VAL A 114 1.92 0.25 11.20
N PHE A 115 3.01 1.01 11.07
CA PHE A 115 3.13 2.05 10.05
C PHE A 115 2.89 1.51 8.64
N TRP A 116 2.26 2.31 7.81
CA TRP A 116 2.03 2.04 6.40
C TRP A 116 1.17 0.80 6.09
N ALA A 117 0.52 0.23 7.10
CA ALA A 117 -0.34 -0.93 6.98
C ALA A 117 -1.82 -0.52 6.92
N PRO A 118 -2.41 -0.30 5.73
CA PRO A 118 -3.83 -0.02 5.61
C PRO A 118 -4.66 -1.22 6.04
N LYS A 119 -5.78 -0.99 6.74
CA LYS A 119 -6.69 -2.08 7.15
C LYS A 119 -7.36 -2.75 5.97
N MET A 120 -7.61 -2.00 4.90
CA MET A 120 -8.26 -2.52 3.70
C MET A 120 -7.53 -2.08 2.45
N THR A 121 -7.31 -3.01 1.56
CA THR A 121 -6.83 -2.78 0.20
C THR A 121 -7.79 -3.45 -0.79
N GLY A 122 -7.88 -2.90 -1.98
CA GLY A 122 -8.66 -3.48 -3.04
C GLY A 122 -8.11 -3.12 -4.41
N ALA A 123 -8.24 -4.03 -5.36
CA ALA A 123 -7.95 -3.73 -6.75
C ALA A 123 -8.98 -4.41 -7.66
N GLY A 124 -9.30 -3.73 -8.75
CA GLY A 124 -10.12 -4.26 -9.82
C GLY A 124 -9.48 -3.92 -11.15
N LYS A 125 -9.51 -4.87 -12.09
CA LYS A 125 -9.02 -4.67 -13.44
C LYS A 125 -9.97 -5.34 -14.43
N LEU A 126 -10.37 -4.59 -15.44
CA LEU A 126 -11.16 -5.08 -16.58
C LEU A 126 -10.31 -4.94 -17.83
N ASP A 127 -9.96 -6.07 -18.43
CA ASP A 127 -9.29 -6.15 -19.73
C ASP A 127 -10.29 -6.59 -20.81
N VAL A 128 -10.30 -5.85 -21.90
CA VAL A 128 -11.10 -6.17 -23.08
C VAL A 128 -10.20 -6.14 -24.30
N ALA A 129 -10.16 -7.27 -25.04
CA ALA A 129 -9.36 -7.43 -26.24
C ALA A 129 -10.24 -7.88 -27.40
N VAL A 130 -10.64 -6.97 -28.27
CA VAL A 130 -11.53 -7.24 -29.39
C VAL A 130 -10.72 -7.40 -30.68
N PRO A 131 -10.69 -8.58 -31.30
CA PRO A 131 -10.05 -8.77 -32.59
C PRO A 131 -10.66 -7.90 -33.68
N THR A 132 -9.82 -7.43 -34.57
CA THR A 132 -10.19 -6.69 -35.79
C THR A 132 -9.61 -7.43 -37.01
N GLY A 133 -9.87 -6.94 -38.22
CA GLY A 133 -9.37 -7.62 -39.41
C GLY A 133 -7.84 -7.69 -39.56
N ASN A 134 -7.08 -6.81 -38.88
CA ASN A 134 -5.62 -6.73 -38.99
C ASN A 134 -4.94 -6.45 -37.63
N GLY A 135 -5.53 -6.90 -36.52
CA GLY A 135 -5.00 -6.70 -35.19
C GLY A 135 -6.08 -6.75 -34.12
N SER A 136 -5.88 -6.10 -32.99
CA SER A 136 -6.84 -6.04 -31.88
C SER A 136 -6.95 -4.67 -31.26
N ILE A 137 -8.13 -4.33 -30.77
CA ILE A 137 -8.35 -3.18 -29.88
C ILE A 137 -8.31 -3.70 -28.45
N ASN A 138 -7.37 -3.16 -27.66
CA ASN A 138 -7.13 -3.55 -26.29
C ASN A 138 -7.50 -2.39 -25.37
N THR A 139 -8.36 -2.66 -24.40
CA THR A 139 -8.77 -1.69 -23.38
C THR A 139 -8.51 -2.28 -22.01
N SER A 140 -7.89 -1.53 -21.11
CA SER A 140 -7.68 -1.91 -19.73
C SER A 140 -8.15 -0.77 -18.82
N PHE A 141 -9.05 -1.08 -17.91
CA PHE A 141 -9.48 -0.19 -16.85
C PHE A 141 -9.07 -0.81 -15.51
N GLU A 142 -8.32 -0.06 -14.73
CA GLU A 142 -7.84 -0.48 -13.41
C GLU A 142 -8.34 0.50 -12.36
N VAL A 143 -8.68 -0.03 -11.18
CA VAL A 143 -8.92 0.76 -9.98
C VAL A 143 -8.19 0.11 -8.81
N SER A 144 -7.51 0.90 -7.99
CA SER A 144 -6.94 0.47 -6.72
C SER A 144 -7.50 1.33 -5.60
N TYR A 145 -7.68 0.73 -4.44
CA TYR A 145 -8.17 1.38 -3.23
C TYR A 145 -7.27 1.02 -2.05
N GLU A 146 -6.98 2.00 -1.22
CA GLU A 146 -6.39 1.82 0.10
C GLU A 146 -7.22 2.57 1.14
N SER A 147 -7.44 1.94 2.29
CA SER A 147 -7.99 2.62 3.45
C SER A 147 -6.92 3.51 4.08
N GLU A 148 -7.33 4.35 5.01
CA GLU A 148 -6.45 5.19 5.80
C GLU A 148 -5.25 4.40 6.34
N ARG A 149 -4.07 5.00 6.23
CA ARG A 149 -2.80 4.50 6.75
C ARG A 149 -1.95 5.63 7.29
N GLY A 150 -1.07 5.34 8.21
CA GLY A 150 -0.20 6.35 8.81
C GLY A 150 1.28 6.06 8.63
N GLY A 151 2.09 7.12 8.52
CA GLY A 151 3.53 7.12 8.68
C GLY A 151 3.96 7.40 10.11
N SER A 152 3.01 7.49 11.04
CA SER A 152 3.19 7.65 12.48
C SER A 152 2.17 6.78 13.24
N TRP A 153 2.28 6.76 14.56
CA TRP A 153 1.34 6.02 15.41
C TRP A 153 -0.09 6.59 15.32
N GLU A 154 -1.11 5.77 15.52
CA GLU A 154 -2.53 6.17 15.35
C GLU A 154 -2.97 7.38 16.19
N GLY A 155 -2.33 7.64 17.32
CA GLY A 155 -2.57 8.83 18.15
C GLY A 155 -2.14 10.16 17.51
N TYR A 156 -1.41 10.11 16.39
CA TYR A 156 -0.89 11.30 15.71
C TYR A 156 -1.65 11.54 14.40
N SER A 157 -2.68 12.36 14.47
CA SER A 157 -3.50 12.68 13.30
C SER A 157 -2.71 13.33 12.15
N GLU A 158 -1.62 14.00 12.45
CA GLU A 158 -0.78 14.69 11.46
C GLU A 158 0.00 13.74 10.54
N GLY A 159 0.17 12.47 10.94
CA GLY A 159 0.86 11.45 10.14
C GLY A 159 -0.05 10.56 9.31
N MET A 160 -1.34 10.79 9.34
CA MET A 160 -2.32 9.93 8.69
C MET A 160 -2.62 10.39 7.26
N ILE A 161 -2.60 9.44 6.35
CA ILE A 161 -3.03 9.61 4.96
C ILE A 161 -4.43 9.00 4.86
N GLY A 162 -5.41 9.82 4.47
CA GLY A 162 -6.79 9.36 4.30
C GLY A 162 -6.94 8.29 3.23
N SER A 163 -8.06 7.59 3.24
CA SER A 163 -8.38 6.59 2.22
C SER A 163 -8.51 7.22 0.84
N TYR A 164 -8.08 6.49 -0.19
CA TYR A 164 -8.15 6.96 -1.57
C TYR A 164 -8.38 5.82 -2.56
N ALA A 165 -8.81 6.18 -3.77
CA ALA A 165 -8.92 5.28 -4.89
C ALA A 165 -8.32 5.92 -6.15
N ILE A 166 -7.45 5.17 -6.83
CA ILE A 166 -6.83 5.60 -8.09
C ILE A 166 -7.37 4.74 -9.22
N ALA A 167 -7.80 5.39 -10.30
CA ALA A 167 -8.23 4.70 -11.51
C ALA A 167 -7.32 5.03 -12.69
N ASN A 168 -7.04 4.02 -13.50
CA ASN A 168 -6.23 4.13 -14.71
C ASN A 168 -7.01 3.58 -15.91
N LEU A 169 -6.84 4.18 -17.05
CA LEU A 169 -7.44 3.73 -18.31
C LEU A 169 -6.37 3.66 -19.41
N ARG A 170 -6.37 2.56 -20.13
CA ARG A 170 -5.54 2.36 -21.33
C ARG A 170 -6.42 1.87 -22.46
N VAL A 171 -6.28 2.48 -23.63
CA VAL A 171 -6.96 2.07 -24.85
C VAL A 171 -5.93 2.08 -25.97
N GLY A 172 -5.79 0.96 -26.64
CA GLY A 172 -4.79 0.80 -27.69
C GLY A 172 -5.25 -0.06 -28.85
N TYR A 173 -4.50 0.02 -29.90
CA TYR A 173 -4.58 -0.88 -31.05
C TYR A 173 -3.22 -1.56 -31.21
N GLU A 174 -3.25 -2.86 -31.35
CA GLU A 174 -2.10 -3.72 -31.65
C GLU A 174 -2.31 -4.37 -33.01
N SER A 175 -1.38 -4.14 -33.92
CA SER A 175 -1.44 -4.62 -35.30
C SER A 175 -0.76 -5.97 -35.44
N ASP A 176 -1.29 -6.85 -36.29
CA ASP A 176 -0.65 -8.10 -36.72
C ASP A 176 0.72 -7.87 -37.40
N ASN A 177 1.05 -6.64 -37.78
CA ASN A 177 2.32 -6.24 -38.36
C ASN A 177 3.32 -5.71 -37.33
N ASN A 178 3.24 -6.19 -36.08
CA ASN A 178 4.23 -5.95 -35.02
C ASN A 178 4.39 -4.46 -34.60
N TRP A 179 3.35 -3.64 -34.70
CA TRP A 179 3.32 -2.29 -34.15
C TRP A 179 2.08 -2.06 -33.29
N TYR A 180 2.19 -1.14 -32.35
CA TYR A 180 1.06 -0.73 -31.54
C TYR A 180 1.02 0.77 -31.29
N VAL A 181 -0.18 1.26 -30.97
CA VAL A 181 -0.42 2.58 -30.44
C VAL A 181 -1.39 2.46 -29.24
N GLN A 182 -1.07 3.13 -28.14
CA GLN A 182 -1.87 3.11 -26.92
C GLN A 182 -1.96 4.51 -26.34
N ALA A 183 -3.18 5.00 -26.14
CA ALA A 183 -3.46 6.15 -25.28
C ALA A 183 -3.64 5.66 -23.84
N TYR A 184 -3.18 6.43 -22.88
CA TYR A 184 -3.35 6.12 -21.47
C TYR A 184 -3.68 7.36 -20.65
N ALA A 185 -4.41 7.15 -19.57
CA ALA A 185 -4.64 8.11 -18.51
C ALA A 185 -4.37 7.40 -17.17
N GLU A 186 -3.32 7.80 -16.47
CA GLU A 186 -3.03 7.41 -15.10
C GLU A 186 -3.65 8.44 -14.16
N ASN A 187 -4.17 7.97 -13.02
CA ASN A 187 -4.97 8.79 -12.11
C ASN A 187 -6.09 9.54 -12.86
N LEU A 188 -6.96 8.78 -13.53
CA LEU A 188 -7.99 9.27 -14.45
C LEU A 188 -8.86 10.39 -13.86
N PHE A 189 -9.19 10.28 -12.57
CA PHE A 189 -10.06 11.25 -11.88
C PHE A 189 -9.30 12.40 -11.23
N ASN A 190 -7.95 12.39 -11.36
CA ASN A 190 -7.06 13.38 -10.74
C ASN A 190 -7.23 13.44 -9.21
N GLU A 191 -7.35 12.27 -8.59
CA GLU A 191 -7.39 12.15 -7.14
C GLU A 191 -6.10 12.70 -6.54
N PHE A 192 -6.23 13.53 -5.51
CA PHE A 192 -5.09 14.06 -4.79
C PHE A 192 -4.92 13.32 -3.47
N THR A 193 -3.77 12.71 -3.28
CA THR A 193 -3.38 12.07 -2.03
C THR A 193 -1.87 12.14 -1.83
N TRP A 194 -1.42 11.76 -0.66
CA TRP A 194 0.00 11.65 -0.35
C TRP A 194 0.48 10.22 -0.57
N ASP A 195 1.61 10.06 -1.25
CA ASP A 195 2.29 8.78 -1.42
C ASP A 195 3.09 8.41 -0.17
N GLY A 196 3.64 9.41 0.49
CA GLY A 196 4.41 9.26 1.72
C GLY A 196 4.29 10.47 2.64
N TYR A 197 4.45 10.20 3.91
CA TYR A 197 4.54 11.19 4.97
C TYR A 197 5.60 10.77 5.97
N ASN A 198 6.47 11.70 6.33
CA ASN A 198 7.42 11.52 7.43
C ASN A 198 7.11 12.55 8.52
N ALA A 199 6.63 12.07 9.65
CA ALA A 199 6.15 12.90 10.76
C ALA A 199 7.27 13.67 11.43
N ASN A 200 8.47 13.14 11.48
CA ASN A 200 9.56 13.78 12.17
C ASN A 200 10.90 13.17 11.76
N GLY A 201 11.61 13.84 10.91
CA GLY A 201 12.95 13.40 10.53
C GLY A 201 14.01 13.82 11.54
N GLY A 202 13.80 13.63 12.84
CA GLY A 202 14.80 13.79 13.92
C GLY A 202 15.84 14.92 13.82
N ILE A 203 16.27 15.24 12.65
CA ILE A 203 17.26 16.28 12.34
C ILE A 203 16.61 17.52 11.69
N LEU A 204 15.45 17.34 11.04
CA LEU A 204 14.73 18.44 10.40
C LEU A 204 13.35 18.59 11.07
N PRO A 205 13.07 19.78 11.64
CA PRO A 205 11.80 20.03 12.33
C PRO A 205 10.62 20.24 11.36
N SER A 206 10.64 19.57 10.21
CA SER A 206 9.63 19.74 9.19
C SER A 206 9.10 18.40 8.72
N HIS A 207 7.79 18.33 8.57
CA HIS A 207 7.10 17.21 7.96
C HIS A 207 7.41 17.15 6.46
N PHE A 208 7.66 15.95 5.94
CA PHE A 208 7.83 15.73 4.52
C PHE A 208 6.60 15.01 3.96
N PHE A 209 5.98 15.63 2.96
CA PHE A 209 4.88 15.05 2.22
C PHE A 209 5.35 14.76 0.80
N GLY A 210 5.17 13.51 0.36
CA GLY A 210 5.33 13.12 -1.05
C GLY A 210 3.96 13.12 -1.72
N PRO A 211 3.62 14.09 -2.59
CA PRO A 211 2.36 14.02 -3.31
C PRO A 211 2.38 12.87 -4.31
N MET A 212 1.27 12.14 -4.38
CA MET A 212 1.08 11.17 -5.44
C MET A 212 1.07 11.85 -6.81
N ARG A 213 1.50 11.10 -7.82
CA ARG A 213 1.53 11.60 -9.20
C ARG A 213 0.13 12.08 -9.63
N PRO A 214 -0.01 13.32 -10.12
CA PRO A 214 -1.28 13.82 -10.64
C PRO A 214 -1.68 13.07 -11.91
N ARG A 215 -2.90 13.30 -12.39
CA ARG A 215 -3.36 12.73 -13.65
C ARG A 215 -2.34 12.97 -14.77
N THR A 216 -1.92 11.89 -15.38
CA THR A 216 -0.97 11.89 -16.50
C THR A 216 -1.66 11.26 -17.71
N ILE A 217 -1.71 11.99 -18.81
CA ILE A 217 -2.27 11.50 -20.07
C ILE A 217 -1.15 11.45 -21.10
N GLY A 218 -1.09 10.36 -21.85
CA GLY A 218 -0.06 10.20 -22.86
C GLY A 218 -0.42 9.20 -23.94
N ILE A 219 0.47 9.10 -24.92
CA ILE A 219 0.43 8.10 -25.99
C ILE A 219 1.74 7.34 -25.98
N ARG A 220 1.64 6.04 -26.10
CA ARG A 220 2.78 5.13 -26.27
C ARG A 220 2.64 4.42 -27.60
N THR A 221 3.75 4.31 -28.32
CA THR A 221 3.84 3.56 -29.57
C THR A 221 5.06 2.66 -29.54
N GLY A 222 5.00 1.57 -30.26
CA GLY A 222 6.13 0.67 -30.42
C GLY A 222 6.03 -0.14 -31.71
N ILE A 223 7.17 -0.63 -32.16
CA ILE A 223 7.31 -1.54 -33.27
C ILE A 223 8.39 -2.58 -32.90
N SER A 224 8.14 -3.83 -33.20
CA SER A 224 9.13 -4.91 -33.08
C SER A 224 9.54 -5.38 -34.46
N TRP A 225 10.82 -5.70 -34.57
CA TRP A 225 11.43 -6.29 -35.77
C TRP A 225 11.84 -7.73 -35.44
N ASP A 226 11.49 -8.65 -36.34
CA ASP A 226 11.97 -10.02 -36.31
C ASP A 226 13.40 -10.11 -36.85
#